data_3ebe034bea7be809d2dc19e41f4e69ae
#
_entry.id   3ebe034bea7be809d2dc19e41f4e69ae
#
_cell.length_a   1.000
_cell.length_b   1.000
_cell.length_c   1.000
_cell.angle_alpha   90.00
_cell.angle_beta   90.00
_cell.angle_gamma   90.00
#
_symmetry.space_group_name_H-M   'P 1'
#
loop_
_entity.id
_entity.type
_entity.pdbx_description
1 polymer ?
#
loop_
_entity_poly.entity_id
_entity_poly.type
_entity_poly.pdbx_seq_one_letter_code
_entity_poly.pdbx_strand_id
1 'polypeptide(L)'
;MKKKIIILKKENLGLFYKKIRTLKFQRFLGNRIFVCYDGKEYCGNEKESPEELAVILNILKILNASCKRERLSLVYDITCDYLDNEFRTKNLCGFKNDMCECNRNKPKDKQVCSCCTRTKTRIVCKNFDKKRKICKIKSIGCKLFVCPYLYFKKKVRFPMRKIPYIHYFLSWRQKAIVNTAIFQDKDEVMDKLMKFYKMP
;
A
#
# COMPACT_ATOMS: atom_id res chain seq x y z
N MET A 1 -16.06 14.18 21.99
CA MET A 1 -14.95 14.15 21.00
C MET A 1 -15.12 15.35 20.09
N LYS A 2 -14.14 16.24 20.03
CA LYS A 2 -14.23 17.46 19.18
C LYS A 2 -13.99 17.09 17.71
N LYS A 3 -14.62 17.83 16.81
CA LYS A 3 -14.51 17.68 15.36
C LYS A 3 -13.46 18.66 14.82
N LYS A 4 -12.54 18.18 13.97
CA LYS A 4 -11.60 19.02 13.24
C LYS A 4 -11.86 18.89 11.75
N ILE A 5 -12.25 19.97 11.11
CA ILE A 5 -12.58 19.99 9.67
C ILE A 5 -11.46 20.68 8.90
N ILE A 6 -11.11 20.13 7.73
CA ILE A 6 -10.22 20.74 6.75
C ILE A 6 -11.02 20.96 5.48
N ILE A 7 -11.07 22.20 5.03
CA ILE A 7 -11.70 22.54 3.76
C ILE A 7 -10.71 22.31 2.64
N LEU A 8 -11.08 21.51 1.67
CA LEU A 8 -10.32 21.22 0.46
C LEU A 8 -11.12 21.60 -0.77
N LYS A 9 -10.42 22.03 -1.81
CA LYS A 9 -10.92 22.21 -3.16
C LYS A 9 -10.02 21.42 -4.11
N LYS A 10 -10.47 21.18 -5.33
CA LYS A 10 -9.72 20.38 -6.32
C LYS A 10 -8.31 20.92 -6.53
N GLU A 11 -8.14 22.23 -6.62
CA GLU A 11 -6.88 22.91 -6.84
C GLU A 11 -5.90 22.86 -5.64
N ASN A 12 -6.40 22.52 -4.44
CA ASN A 12 -5.58 22.57 -3.23
C ASN A 12 -5.46 21.23 -2.48
N LEU A 13 -5.79 20.11 -3.10
CA LEU A 13 -5.68 18.76 -2.48
C LEU A 13 -4.28 18.51 -1.90
N GLY A 14 -3.24 19.07 -2.50
CA GLY A 14 -1.85 18.97 -2.00
C GLY A 14 -1.65 19.57 -0.59
N LEU A 15 -2.47 20.51 -0.16
CA LEU A 15 -2.39 21.11 1.18
C LEU A 15 -2.69 20.09 2.28
N PHE A 16 -3.53 19.08 2.00
CA PHE A 16 -3.82 18.01 2.95
C PHE A 16 -2.54 17.29 3.39
N TYR A 17 -1.70 16.93 2.44
CA TYR A 17 -0.45 16.19 2.73
C TYR A 17 0.51 17.01 3.60
N LYS A 18 0.58 18.32 3.41
CA LYS A 18 1.39 19.22 4.25
C LYS A 18 0.90 19.28 5.70
N LYS A 19 -0.40 19.05 5.93
CA LYS A 19 -1.04 19.09 7.26
C LYS A 19 -1.05 17.74 7.99
N ILE A 20 -0.65 16.63 7.39
CA ILE A 20 -0.79 15.30 8.00
C ILE A 20 -0.15 15.22 9.39
N ARG A 21 1.03 15.82 9.59
CA ARG A 21 1.69 15.83 10.90
C ARG A 21 0.82 16.52 11.97
N THR A 22 0.27 17.70 11.64
CA THR A 22 -0.65 18.42 12.52
C THR A 22 -1.92 17.63 12.80
N LEU A 23 -2.46 16.93 11.77
CA LEU A 23 -3.66 16.11 11.92
C LEU A 23 -3.43 14.90 12.83
N LYS A 24 -2.27 14.26 12.75
CA LYS A 24 -1.88 13.20 13.70
C LYS A 24 -1.88 13.72 15.14
N PHE A 25 -1.33 14.91 15.37
CA PHE A 25 -1.35 15.55 16.68
C PHE A 25 -2.77 15.88 17.12
N GLN A 26 -3.62 16.44 16.26
CA GLN A 26 -5.05 16.68 16.57
C GLN A 26 -5.79 15.37 16.93
N ARG A 27 -5.49 14.29 16.24
CA ARG A 27 -6.06 12.97 16.56
C ARG A 27 -5.56 12.44 17.92
N PHE A 28 -4.30 12.69 18.25
CA PHE A 28 -3.74 12.38 19.56
C PHE A 28 -4.49 13.12 20.70
N LEU A 29 -4.86 14.38 20.46
CA LEU A 29 -5.69 15.18 21.38
C LEU A 29 -7.17 14.72 21.43
N GLY A 30 -7.53 13.60 20.81
CA GLY A 30 -8.88 13.06 20.81
C GLY A 30 -9.84 13.64 19.77
N ASN A 31 -9.38 14.53 18.88
CA ASN A 31 -10.21 15.12 17.84
C ASN A 31 -10.46 14.12 16.71
N ARG A 32 -11.69 14.06 16.18
CA ARG A 32 -11.99 13.32 14.95
C ARG A 32 -11.74 14.22 13.73
N ILE A 33 -11.08 13.69 12.72
CA ILE A 33 -10.65 14.44 11.56
C ILE A 33 -11.64 14.26 10.41
N PHE A 34 -12.06 15.37 9.80
CA PHE A 34 -12.94 15.42 8.64
C PHE A 34 -12.32 16.29 7.54
N VAL A 35 -12.70 16.01 6.32
CA VAL A 35 -12.44 16.86 5.16
C VAL A 35 -13.77 17.32 4.61
N CYS A 36 -13.91 18.61 4.36
CA CYS A 36 -15.01 19.17 3.59
C CYS A 36 -14.53 19.40 2.15
N TYR A 37 -15.19 18.79 1.18
CA TYR A 37 -14.90 18.91 -0.24
C TYR A 37 -16.21 19.05 -1.01
N ASP A 38 -16.32 20.11 -1.81
CA ASP A 38 -17.55 20.48 -2.54
C ASP A 38 -18.80 20.50 -1.64
N GLY A 39 -18.65 21.11 -0.44
CA GLY A 39 -19.75 21.24 0.53
C GLY A 39 -20.10 19.96 1.29
N LYS A 40 -19.52 18.82 0.95
CA LYS A 40 -19.75 17.54 1.61
C LYS A 40 -18.61 17.17 2.56
N GLU A 41 -18.96 16.60 3.71
CA GLU A 41 -17.97 16.17 4.70
C GLU A 41 -17.67 14.69 4.57
N TYR A 42 -16.37 14.36 4.70
CA TYR A 42 -15.82 13.01 4.61
C TYR A 42 -14.95 12.69 5.83
N CYS A 43 -15.02 11.46 6.32
CA CYS A 43 -14.19 10.98 7.43
C CYS A 43 -13.41 9.70 7.11
N GLY A 44 -13.52 9.18 5.88
CA GLY A 44 -12.81 8.00 5.40
C GLY A 44 -13.59 6.69 5.47
N ASN A 45 -14.90 6.73 5.83
CA ASN A 45 -15.76 5.55 5.92
C ASN A 45 -16.91 5.58 4.90
N GLU A 46 -16.88 6.51 3.98
CA GLU A 46 -17.91 6.70 2.96
C GLU A 46 -17.84 5.59 1.90
N LYS A 47 -19.01 5.13 1.45
CA LYS A 47 -19.13 4.12 0.38
C LYS A 47 -18.85 4.72 -0.99
N GLU A 48 -19.27 5.98 -1.18
CA GLU A 48 -19.13 6.72 -2.43
C GLU A 48 -18.34 7.99 -2.20
N SER A 49 -17.39 8.27 -3.09
CA SER A 49 -16.55 9.46 -3.01
C SER A 49 -15.92 9.78 -4.36
N PRO A 50 -15.55 11.05 -4.59
CA PRO A 50 -14.77 11.44 -5.75
C PRO A 50 -13.47 10.66 -5.84
N GLU A 51 -13.08 10.23 -7.05
CA GLU A 51 -11.88 9.44 -7.27
C GLU A 51 -10.60 10.16 -6.80
N GLU A 52 -10.55 11.47 -7.01
CA GLU A 52 -9.43 12.32 -6.59
C GLU A 52 -9.22 12.36 -5.07
N LEU A 53 -10.26 12.04 -4.28
CA LEU A 53 -10.17 11.95 -2.82
C LEU A 53 -9.73 10.57 -2.31
N ALA A 54 -9.67 9.54 -3.15
CA ALA A 54 -9.47 8.16 -2.71
C ALA A 54 -8.26 7.98 -1.77
N VAL A 55 -7.12 8.61 -2.07
CA VAL A 55 -5.92 8.55 -1.21
C VAL A 55 -6.14 9.31 0.09
N ILE A 56 -6.79 10.48 0.05
CA ILE A 56 -7.08 11.32 1.22
C ILE A 56 -8.03 10.58 2.15
N LEU A 57 -9.07 9.95 1.63
CA LEU A 57 -10.06 9.19 2.42
C LEU A 57 -9.42 7.98 3.10
N ASN A 58 -8.53 7.27 2.42
CA ASN A 58 -7.76 6.21 3.03
C ASN A 58 -6.87 6.73 4.18
N ILE A 59 -6.25 7.90 4.02
CA ILE A 59 -5.48 8.55 5.09
C ILE A 59 -6.39 8.95 6.25
N LEU A 60 -7.58 9.51 5.99
CA LEU A 60 -8.58 9.84 7.02
C LEU A 60 -9.03 8.60 7.79
N LYS A 61 -9.30 7.50 7.08
CA LYS A 61 -9.65 6.21 7.71
C LYS A 61 -8.56 5.76 8.67
N ILE A 62 -7.29 5.81 8.25
CA ILE A 62 -6.15 5.47 9.10
C ILE A 62 -6.04 6.42 10.29
N LEU A 63 -6.18 7.74 10.09
CA LEU A 63 -6.14 8.74 11.17
C LEU A 63 -7.24 8.51 12.20
N ASN A 64 -8.45 8.22 11.75
CA ASN A 64 -9.63 8.06 12.60
C ASN A 64 -9.78 6.67 13.23
N ALA A 65 -8.84 5.76 13.00
CA ALA A 65 -8.82 4.44 13.63
C ALA A 65 -8.94 4.53 15.17
N SER A 66 -9.68 3.61 15.77
CA SER A 66 -10.02 3.62 17.19
C SER A 66 -8.83 3.33 18.10
N CYS A 67 -7.92 2.45 17.64
CA CYS A 67 -6.75 2.03 18.39
C CYS A 67 -5.50 1.87 17.51
N LYS A 68 -4.36 1.68 18.18
CA LYS A 68 -3.04 1.53 17.53
C LYS A 68 -3.00 0.32 16.58
N ARG A 69 -3.53 -0.83 17.02
CA ARG A 69 -3.52 -2.07 16.23
C ARG A 69 -4.39 -1.92 14.97
N GLU A 70 -5.58 -1.36 15.12
CA GLU A 70 -6.46 -1.06 13.99
C GLU A 70 -5.77 -0.12 12.98
N ARG A 71 -5.13 0.95 13.47
CA ARG A 71 -4.40 1.89 12.62
C ARG A 71 -3.31 1.21 11.80
N LEU A 72 -2.47 0.39 12.42
CA LEU A 72 -1.43 -0.36 11.70
C LEU A 72 -2.02 -1.38 10.74
N SER A 73 -3.11 -2.05 11.13
CA SER A 73 -3.82 -2.99 10.26
C SER A 73 -4.36 -2.28 9.00
N LEU A 74 -4.98 -1.11 9.16
CA LEU A 74 -5.45 -0.29 8.03
C LEU A 74 -4.29 0.17 7.15
N VAL A 75 -3.19 0.65 7.72
CA VAL A 75 -1.98 1.00 6.94
C VAL A 75 -1.52 -0.18 6.10
N TYR A 76 -1.50 -1.38 6.70
CA TYR A 76 -1.04 -2.59 6.06
C TYR A 76 -1.96 -3.01 4.90
N ASP A 77 -3.26 -3.11 5.15
CA ASP A 77 -4.24 -3.53 4.15
C ASP A 77 -4.34 -2.54 2.99
N ILE A 78 -4.50 -1.26 3.30
CA ILE A 78 -4.60 -0.20 2.29
C ILE A 78 -3.32 -0.12 1.44
N THR A 79 -2.15 -0.33 2.05
CA THR A 79 -0.90 -0.39 1.27
C THR A 79 -0.87 -1.59 0.33
N CYS A 80 -1.31 -2.77 0.78
CA CYS A 80 -1.40 -3.95 -0.07
C CYS A 80 -2.35 -3.74 -1.25
N ASP A 81 -3.53 -3.17 -0.99
CA ASP A 81 -4.55 -2.91 -2.01
C ASP A 81 -4.07 -1.83 -3.01
N TYR A 82 -3.38 -0.79 -2.53
CA TYR A 82 -2.74 0.23 -3.37
C TYR A 82 -1.71 -0.39 -4.31
N LEU A 83 -0.81 -1.23 -3.80
CA LEU A 83 0.21 -1.89 -4.61
C LEU A 83 -0.41 -2.87 -5.61
N ASP A 84 -1.42 -3.64 -5.23
CA ASP A 84 -2.15 -4.53 -6.15
C ASP A 84 -2.80 -3.74 -7.28
N ASN A 85 -3.40 -2.60 -6.97
CA ASN A 85 -3.99 -1.72 -7.98
C ASN A 85 -2.93 -1.19 -8.95
N GLU A 86 -1.76 -0.74 -8.46
CA GLU A 86 -0.66 -0.30 -9.29
C GLU A 86 -0.19 -1.40 -10.26
N PHE A 87 -0.04 -2.64 -9.78
CA PHE A 87 0.34 -3.76 -10.64
C PHE A 87 -0.74 -4.12 -11.66
N ARG A 88 -2.01 -4.09 -11.26
CA ARG A 88 -3.14 -4.45 -12.11
C ARG A 88 -3.40 -3.42 -13.19
N THR A 89 -3.56 -2.16 -12.82
CA THR A 89 -3.94 -1.08 -13.74
C THR A 89 -2.83 -0.80 -14.76
N LYS A 90 -1.58 -0.82 -14.33
CA LYS A 90 -0.43 -0.58 -15.20
C LYS A 90 0.07 -1.83 -15.91
N ASN A 91 -0.48 -3.01 -15.63
CA ASN A 91 -0.02 -4.31 -16.14
C ASN A 91 1.53 -4.41 -16.15
N LEU A 92 2.16 -4.01 -15.05
CA LEU A 92 3.62 -3.84 -14.95
C LEU A 92 4.39 -5.10 -15.39
N CYS A 93 3.88 -6.28 -15.04
CA CYS A 93 4.48 -7.55 -15.42
C CYS A 93 4.24 -7.93 -16.89
N GLY A 94 3.38 -7.21 -17.62
CA GLY A 94 3.08 -7.48 -19.02
C GLY A 94 2.59 -8.89 -19.27
N PHE A 95 1.64 -9.40 -18.45
CA PHE A 95 1.12 -10.75 -18.62
C PHE A 95 0.41 -10.93 -19.97
N LYS A 96 0.81 -11.98 -20.71
CA LYS A 96 0.11 -12.53 -21.88
C LYS A 96 0.12 -14.05 -21.76
N ASN A 97 -1.01 -14.71 -22.01
CA ASN A 97 -1.14 -16.17 -21.94
C ASN A 97 -0.52 -16.78 -20.68
N ASP A 98 -0.89 -16.25 -19.53
CA ASP A 98 -0.42 -16.68 -18.19
C ASP A 98 1.09 -16.55 -17.93
N MET A 99 1.83 -15.93 -18.83
CA MET A 99 3.27 -15.67 -18.65
C MET A 99 3.57 -14.19 -18.59
N CYS A 100 4.41 -13.79 -17.63
CA CYS A 100 4.93 -12.42 -17.55
C CYS A 100 5.94 -12.17 -18.68
N GLU A 101 6.10 -10.91 -19.07
CA GLU A 101 7.02 -10.49 -20.12
C GLU A 101 8.46 -10.96 -19.88
N CYS A 102 8.93 -10.87 -18.64
CA CYS A 102 10.24 -11.37 -18.24
C CYS A 102 10.46 -12.85 -18.64
N ASN A 103 9.46 -13.68 -18.46
CA ASN A 103 9.56 -15.11 -18.74
C ASN A 103 9.45 -15.40 -20.25
N ARG A 104 8.63 -14.64 -20.96
CA ARG A 104 8.49 -14.78 -22.43
C ARG A 104 9.77 -14.38 -23.18
N ASN A 105 10.51 -13.42 -22.66
CA ASN A 105 11.72 -12.88 -23.31
C ASN A 105 12.99 -13.68 -22.99
N LYS A 106 12.87 -14.81 -22.32
CA LYS A 106 14.01 -15.71 -22.06
C LYS A 106 14.02 -16.88 -23.03
N PRO A 107 15.22 -17.36 -23.44
CA PRO A 107 15.35 -18.63 -24.12
C PRO A 107 14.66 -19.75 -23.32
N LYS A 108 14.06 -20.71 -24.00
CA LYS A 108 13.26 -21.78 -23.34
C LYS A 108 14.05 -22.57 -22.30
N ASP A 109 15.34 -22.79 -22.54
CA ASP A 109 16.30 -23.43 -21.65
C ASP A 109 16.73 -22.57 -20.46
N LYS A 110 16.65 -21.24 -20.58
CA LYS A 110 17.04 -20.26 -19.56
C LYS A 110 15.88 -19.52 -18.91
N GLN A 111 14.65 -20.06 -19.01
CA GLN A 111 13.49 -19.46 -18.35
C GLN A 111 13.59 -19.57 -16.83
N VAL A 112 14.30 -18.63 -16.24
CA VAL A 112 14.61 -18.55 -14.80
C VAL A 112 13.55 -17.71 -14.11
N CYS A 113 13.20 -18.14 -12.94
CA CYS A 113 12.22 -17.58 -12.03
C CYS A 113 12.25 -16.10 -11.79
N SER A 114 11.09 -15.54 -11.80
CA SER A 114 10.69 -14.41 -10.97
C SER A 114 10.09 -14.90 -9.65
N CYS A 115 9.77 -14.01 -8.72
CA CYS A 115 9.00 -14.33 -7.50
C CYS A 115 7.67 -15.05 -7.79
N CYS A 116 7.19 -14.98 -9.04
CA CYS A 116 5.96 -15.59 -9.50
C CYS A 116 6.16 -16.97 -10.14
N THR A 117 7.41 -17.41 -10.42
CA THR A 117 7.69 -18.69 -11.07
C THR A 117 8.96 -19.31 -10.48
N ARG A 118 8.92 -20.53 -9.96
CA ARG A 118 10.11 -21.28 -9.54
C ARG A 118 10.77 -21.97 -10.72
N THR A 119 12.10 -21.89 -10.80
CA THR A 119 12.95 -22.28 -11.94
C THR A 119 12.88 -23.74 -12.35
N LYS A 120 12.82 -24.66 -11.40
CA LYS A 120 12.93 -26.10 -11.73
C LYS A 120 11.62 -26.74 -12.17
N THR A 121 10.46 -26.14 -11.86
CA THR A 121 9.16 -26.78 -12.05
C THR A 121 8.17 -25.95 -12.90
N ARG A 122 8.58 -24.77 -13.41
CA ARG A 122 7.66 -23.84 -14.09
C ARG A 122 6.39 -23.49 -13.30
N ILE A 123 6.42 -23.69 -11.98
CA ILE A 123 5.25 -23.44 -11.13
C ILE A 123 5.20 -21.94 -10.82
N VAL A 124 4.09 -21.33 -11.19
CA VAL A 124 3.71 -20.00 -10.70
C VAL A 124 3.62 -20.04 -9.18
N CYS A 125 4.11 -19.00 -8.51
CA CYS A 125 3.96 -18.89 -7.06
C CYS A 125 2.52 -19.26 -6.65
N LYS A 126 2.35 -20.23 -5.73
CA LYS A 126 1.04 -20.72 -5.28
C LYS A 126 0.09 -19.61 -4.81
N ASN A 127 0.66 -18.48 -4.40
CA ASN A 127 -0.07 -17.31 -3.92
C ASN A 127 -0.43 -16.31 -5.04
N PHE A 128 -0.03 -16.57 -6.28
CA PHE A 128 -0.36 -15.72 -7.41
C PHE A 128 -1.69 -16.13 -8.05
N ASP A 129 -2.63 -15.19 -8.12
CA ASP A 129 -3.89 -15.38 -8.83
C ASP A 129 -3.70 -15.05 -10.31
N LYS A 130 -3.69 -16.08 -11.15
CA LYS A 130 -3.50 -15.94 -12.60
C LYS A 130 -4.63 -15.14 -13.28
N LYS A 131 -5.88 -15.34 -12.82
CA LYS A 131 -7.05 -14.65 -13.40
C LYS A 131 -7.03 -13.16 -13.08
N ARG A 132 -6.76 -12.82 -11.81
CA ARG A 132 -6.72 -11.43 -11.33
C ARG A 132 -5.37 -10.75 -11.55
N LYS A 133 -4.31 -11.54 -11.87
CA LYS A 133 -2.93 -11.06 -12.04
C LYS A 133 -2.37 -10.35 -10.81
N ILE A 134 -2.76 -10.80 -9.64
CA ILE A 134 -2.35 -10.26 -8.34
C ILE A 134 -1.84 -11.36 -7.41
N CYS A 135 -1.04 -10.98 -6.43
CA CYS A 135 -0.62 -11.89 -5.35
C CYS A 135 -1.70 -11.94 -4.26
N LYS A 136 -2.21 -13.14 -3.95
CA LYS A 136 -3.23 -13.35 -2.89
C LYS A 136 -2.70 -13.06 -1.49
N ILE A 137 -1.39 -13.17 -1.30
CA ILE A 137 -0.78 -12.87 -0.01
C ILE A 137 -0.89 -11.37 0.28
N LYS A 138 -1.47 -11.04 1.42
CA LYS A 138 -1.43 -9.69 1.98
C LYS A 138 -0.09 -9.50 2.69
N SER A 139 0.99 -9.31 1.94
CA SER A 139 2.32 -9.02 2.45
C SER A 139 2.91 -7.82 1.72
N ILE A 140 3.14 -6.73 2.46
CA ILE A 140 3.75 -5.52 1.90
C ILE A 140 5.13 -5.85 1.32
N GLY A 141 5.96 -6.63 2.02
CA GLY A 141 7.28 -7.03 1.55
C GLY A 141 7.23 -7.75 0.22
N CYS A 142 6.31 -8.73 0.05
CA CYS A 142 6.12 -9.41 -1.23
C CYS A 142 5.67 -8.47 -2.34
N LYS A 143 4.79 -7.51 -2.03
CA LYS A 143 4.26 -6.56 -3.02
C LYS A 143 5.25 -5.45 -3.40
N LEU A 144 6.12 -5.06 -2.48
CA LEU A 144 7.23 -4.15 -2.76
C LEU A 144 8.34 -4.81 -3.58
N PHE A 145 8.41 -6.15 -3.55
CA PHE A 145 9.42 -6.89 -4.30
C PHE A 145 9.15 -6.75 -5.80
N VAL A 146 10.15 -6.24 -6.48
CA VAL A 146 10.15 -6.10 -7.93
C VAL A 146 11.26 -6.98 -8.50
N CYS A 147 10.91 -7.88 -9.42
CA CYS A 147 11.90 -8.78 -10.00
C CYS A 147 12.99 -8.00 -10.77
N PRO A 148 14.20 -8.57 -10.95
CA PRO A 148 15.30 -7.89 -11.64
C PRO A 148 14.92 -7.36 -13.02
N TYR A 149 14.08 -8.07 -13.76
CA TYR A 149 13.61 -7.60 -15.06
C TYR A 149 12.83 -6.27 -14.97
N LEU A 150 11.84 -6.21 -14.09
CA LEU A 150 11.08 -4.97 -13.87
C LEU A 150 11.99 -3.86 -13.33
N TYR A 151 12.88 -4.19 -12.40
CA TYR A 151 13.77 -3.22 -11.80
C TYR A 151 14.77 -2.62 -12.79
N PHE A 152 15.51 -3.48 -13.54
CA PHE A 152 16.59 -3.02 -14.42
C PHE A 152 16.09 -2.64 -15.81
N LYS A 153 15.18 -3.42 -16.41
CA LYS A 153 14.70 -3.18 -17.79
C LYS A 153 13.54 -2.20 -17.85
N LYS A 154 12.55 -2.36 -16.97
CA LYS A 154 11.35 -1.50 -16.95
C LYS A 154 11.47 -0.29 -16.03
N LYS A 155 12.55 -0.20 -15.23
CA LYS A 155 12.76 0.88 -14.24
C LYS A 155 11.63 1.01 -13.22
N VAL A 156 10.88 -0.06 -12.99
CA VAL A 156 9.79 -0.11 -12.01
C VAL A 156 10.38 -0.17 -10.61
N ARG A 157 9.96 0.75 -9.76
CA ARG A 157 10.37 0.82 -8.35
C ARG A 157 9.21 1.34 -7.51
N PHE A 158 9.06 0.81 -6.31
CA PHE A 158 8.10 1.28 -5.31
C PHE A 158 8.85 1.81 -4.08
N PRO A 159 9.47 3.00 -4.17
CA PRO A 159 10.14 3.56 -2.99
C PRO A 159 9.11 3.90 -1.91
N MET A 160 9.30 3.39 -0.70
CA MET A 160 8.36 3.57 0.42
C MET A 160 8.02 5.03 0.72
N ARG A 161 8.97 5.96 0.42
CA ARG A 161 8.74 7.40 0.56
C ARG A 161 7.66 7.96 -0.38
N LYS A 162 7.36 7.26 -1.48
CA LYS A 162 6.32 7.64 -2.45
C LYS A 162 4.98 6.98 -2.18
N ILE A 163 4.91 6.04 -1.24
CA ILE A 163 3.67 5.38 -0.82
C ILE A 163 3.13 6.12 0.39
N PRO A 164 2.06 6.92 0.26
CA PRO A 164 1.61 7.82 1.33
C PRO A 164 1.37 7.12 2.66
N TYR A 165 0.75 5.94 2.62
CA TYR A 165 0.39 5.19 3.83
C TYR A 165 1.64 4.72 4.60
N ILE A 166 2.67 4.25 3.90
CA ILE A 166 3.96 3.90 4.52
C ILE A 166 4.71 5.16 4.94
N HIS A 167 4.75 6.17 4.06
CA HIS A 167 5.52 7.38 4.29
C HIS A 167 5.10 8.11 5.56
N TYR A 168 3.80 8.32 5.73
CA TYR A 168 3.27 9.14 6.82
C TYR A 168 3.00 8.35 8.11
N PHE A 169 2.79 7.04 8.06
CA PHE A 169 2.31 6.29 9.23
C PHE A 169 3.28 5.27 9.81
N LEU A 170 4.32 4.87 9.07
CA LEU A 170 5.32 3.95 9.58
C LEU A 170 6.63 4.67 9.93
N SER A 171 7.18 4.34 11.11
CA SER A 171 8.53 4.73 11.50
C SER A 171 9.58 4.01 10.62
N TRP A 172 10.85 4.43 10.69
CA TRP A 172 11.92 3.80 9.92
C TRP A 172 12.09 2.31 10.28
N ARG A 173 11.98 1.95 11.59
CA ARG A 173 12.01 0.55 12.06
C ARG A 173 10.85 -0.26 11.51
N GLN A 174 9.65 0.28 11.54
CA GLN A 174 8.47 -0.38 10.98
C GLN A 174 8.58 -0.54 9.46
N LYS A 175 9.16 0.43 8.75
CA LYS A 175 9.46 0.31 7.31
C LYS A 175 10.45 -0.84 7.04
N ALA A 176 11.48 -0.99 7.86
CA ALA A 176 12.39 -2.12 7.75
C ALA A 176 11.67 -3.47 7.95
N ILE A 177 10.81 -3.57 8.96
CA ILE A 177 10.01 -4.77 9.22
C ILE A 177 9.16 -5.14 8.01
N VAL A 178 8.35 -4.21 7.49
CA VAL A 178 7.47 -4.53 6.35
C VAL A 178 8.24 -4.84 5.06
N ASN A 179 9.42 -4.27 4.89
CA ASN A 179 10.27 -4.55 3.72
C ASN A 179 10.87 -5.96 3.74
N THR A 180 11.21 -6.46 4.91
CA THR A 180 11.83 -7.78 5.07
C THR A 180 10.83 -8.91 5.31
N ALA A 181 9.58 -8.58 5.62
CA ALA A 181 8.50 -9.54 5.92
C ALA A 181 7.96 -10.20 4.64
N ILE A 182 8.84 -10.90 3.90
CA ILE A 182 8.48 -11.64 2.69
C ILE A 182 7.91 -13.01 3.12
N PHE A 183 6.74 -13.39 2.60
CA PHE A 183 6.01 -14.63 2.90
C PHE A 183 5.56 -14.79 4.37
N GLN A 184 5.62 -13.74 5.18
CA GLN A 184 5.09 -13.76 6.54
C GLN A 184 3.60 -13.45 6.55
N ASP A 185 2.88 -14.05 7.49
CA ASP A 185 1.47 -13.74 7.71
C ASP A 185 1.30 -12.33 8.28
N LYS A 186 0.14 -11.73 7.98
CA LYS A 186 -0.15 -10.37 8.43
C LYS A 186 -0.07 -10.25 9.96
N ASP A 187 -0.60 -11.24 10.70
CA ASP A 187 -0.64 -11.17 12.16
C ASP A 187 0.75 -11.21 12.79
N GLU A 188 1.65 -12.05 12.28
CA GLU A 188 3.06 -12.05 12.70
C GLU A 188 3.74 -10.69 12.46
N VAL A 189 3.47 -10.09 11.30
CA VAL A 189 4.01 -8.77 10.96
C VAL A 189 3.44 -7.70 11.86
N MET A 190 2.12 -7.76 12.14
CA MET A 190 1.44 -6.82 13.02
C MET A 190 2.01 -6.84 14.44
N ASP A 191 2.31 -8.01 14.99
CA ASP A 191 2.89 -8.13 16.33
C ASP A 191 4.31 -7.52 16.38
N LYS A 192 5.10 -7.71 15.31
CA LYS A 192 6.41 -7.03 15.18
C LYS A 192 6.26 -5.51 15.08
N LEU A 193 5.28 -5.02 14.31
CA LEU A 193 5.02 -3.59 14.14
C LEU A 193 4.56 -2.94 15.45
N MET A 194 3.76 -3.64 16.26
CA MET A 194 3.27 -3.13 17.54
C MET A 194 4.40 -2.91 18.56
N LYS A 195 5.45 -3.73 18.57
CA LYS A 195 6.62 -3.56 19.43
C LYS A 195 7.34 -2.23 19.21
N PHE A 196 7.27 -1.68 18.00
CA PHE A 196 7.92 -0.42 17.62
C PHE A 196 6.95 0.73 17.38
N TYR A 197 5.72 0.60 17.87
CA TYR A 197 4.74 1.68 17.75
C TYR A 197 5.03 2.75 18.81
N LYS A 198 5.68 3.82 18.38
CA LYS A 198 5.77 5.08 19.13
C LYS A 198 4.74 6.03 18.54
N MET A 199 3.83 6.55 19.36
CA MET A 199 3.04 7.71 18.95
C MET A 199 3.98 8.90 18.77
N PRO A 200 3.75 9.75 17.76
CA PRO A 200 4.35 11.07 17.73
C PRO A 200 3.77 11.91 18.83
#